data_e6c1293c34a733a4d4863437bd579e7f
#
_entry.id   e6c1293c34a733a4d4863437bd579e7f
#
_cell.length_a   1.000
_cell.length_b   1.000
_cell.length_c   1.000
_cell.angle_alpha   90.00
_cell.angle_beta   90.00
_cell.angle_gamma   90.00
#
_symmetry.space_group_name_H-M   'P 1'
#
loop_
_entity.id
_entity.type
_entity.pdbx_description
1 polymer ?
#
loop_
_entity_poly.entity_id
_entity_poly.type
_entity_poly.pdbx_seq_one_letter_code
_entity_poly.pdbx_strand_id
1 'polypeptide(L)'
;MFISLMVEIKLFPPRREINIISYNIHSGLNKNMFPTLFDTIDFLKQSNADIICLQEVNESARAGFQVSSFKEELKMNSHFGANVVDLGFNYGLVTYSKYPIKGEEHIYLSSFREQRGMLHTVVKVDYRKLNIINIHLGLDDEERGIQIRELLDFIKKLGDEPYIVVGDFNQGGVTVEEDILKDVAKELGKSNILTFPTGLDRIDYIFVS
;
A
#
# COMPACT_ATOMS: atom_id res chain seq x y z
N MET A 1 30.84 -12.24 -52.41
CA MET A 1 29.89 -11.18 -51.99
C MET A 1 29.08 -11.74 -50.82
N PHE A 2 29.51 -11.46 -49.57
CA PHE A 2 28.81 -11.92 -48.36
C PHE A 2 27.72 -10.91 -48.03
N ILE A 3 26.46 -11.33 -48.12
CA ILE A 3 25.31 -10.53 -47.62
C ILE A 3 25.20 -10.82 -46.13
N SER A 4 25.58 -9.87 -45.30
CA SER A 4 25.33 -9.94 -43.85
C SER A 4 23.86 -9.53 -43.62
N LEU A 5 23.03 -10.47 -43.21
CA LEU A 5 21.66 -10.22 -42.78
C LEU A 5 21.71 -9.78 -41.32
N MET A 6 21.65 -8.47 -41.05
CA MET A 6 21.42 -7.93 -39.71
C MET A 6 19.94 -8.14 -39.33
N VAL A 7 19.69 -9.12 -38.47
CA VAL A 7 18.37 -9.28 -37.84
C VAL A 7 18.37 -8.41 -36.59
N GLU A 8 17.62 -7.32 -36.63
CA GLU A 8 17.38 -6.49 -35.45
C GLU A 8 16.41 -7.22 -34.53
N ILE A 9 16.94 -7.95 -33.52
CA ILE A 9 16.12 -8.56 -32.48
C ILE A 9 15.71 -7.43 -31.53
N LYS A 10 14.48 -6.95 -31.64
CA LYS A 10 13.85 -6.10 -30.59
C LYS A 10 13.65 -6.99 -29.36
N LEU A 11 14.60 -6.98 -28.46
CA LEU A 11 14.45 -7.53 -27.12
C LEU A 11 13.45 -6.63 -26.38
N PHE A 12 12.21 -7.07 -26.27
CA PHE A 12 11.31 -6.50 -25.28
C PHE A 12 11.97 -6.71 -23.93
N PRO A 13 12.07 -5.67 -23.07
CA PRO A 13 12.61 -5.86 -21.74
C PRO A 13 11.77 -6.96 -21.05
N PRO A 14 12.40 -7.88 -20.31
CA PRO A 14 11.67 -8.94 -19.63
C PRO A 14 10.59 -8.28 -18.76
N ARG A 15 9.37 -8.85 -18.78
CA ARG A 15 8.29 -8.43 -17.88
C ARG A 15 8.83 -8.55 -16.46
N ARG A 16 8.96 -7.42 -15.77
CA ARG A 16 9.44 -7.43 -14.39
C ARG A 16 8.25 -7.73 -13.50
N GLU A 17 8.38 -8.75 -12.69
CA GLU A 17 7.44 -9.05 -11.62
C GLU A 17 7.77 -8.14 -10.43
N ILE A 18 6.74 -7.61 -9.78
CA ILE A 18 6.85 -6.78 -8.58
C ILE A 18 6.02 -7.45 -7.50
N ASN A 19 6.68 -7.80 -6.40
CA ASN A 19 6.01 -8.35 -5.23
C ASN A 19 5.60 -7.22 -4.29
N ILE A 20 4.30 -7.11 -4.00
CA ILE A 20 3.75 -6.10 -3.11
C ILE A 20 3.01 -6.75 -1.94
N ILE A 21 3.17 -6.17 -0.76
CA ILE A 21 2.45 -6.54 0.46
C ILE A 21 1.66 -5.33 0.95
N SER A 22 0.40 -5.56 1.35
CA SER A 22 -0.39 -4.68 2.20
C SER A 22 -0.62 -5.38 3.54
N TYR A 23 -0.38 -4.68 4.65
CA TYR A 23 -0.54 -5.25 5.97
C TYR A 23 -0.85 -4.19 7.03
N ASN A 24 -2.04 -4.27 7.63
CA ASN A 24 -2.36 -3.52 8.85
C ASN A 24 -1.69 -4.20 10.04
N ILE A 25 -0.72 -3.54 10.68
CA ILE A 25 0.09 -4.09 11.76
C ILE A 25 -0.51 -3.91 13.15
N HIS A 26 -1.68 -3.28 13.25
CA HIS A 26 -2.38 -3.03 14.52
C HIS A 26 -1.45 -2.43 15.58
N SER A 27 -0.76 -1.33 15.24
CA SER A 27 0.22 -0.67 16.13
C SER A 27 1.38 -1.58 16.61
N GLY A 28 1.66 -2.67 15.89
CA GLY A 28 2.66 -3.66 16.28
C GLY A 28 2.23 -4.54 17.46
N LEU A 29 0.92 -4.77 17.60
CA LEU A 29 0.33 -5.57 18.68
C LEU A 29 -0.53 -6.69 18.11
N ASN A 30 -0.59 -7.83 18.78
CA ASN A 30 -1.56 -8.87 18.45
C ASN A 30 -2.91 -8.63 19.16
N LYS A 31 -3.92 -9.47 18.87
CA LYS A 31 -5.26 -9.39 19.48
C LYS A 31 -5.28 -9.44 21.02
N ASN A 32 -4.22 -9.93 21.65
CA ASN A 32 -4.06 -10.00 23.11
C ASN A 32 -3.18 -8.86 23.65
N MET A 33 -2.90 -7.83 22.83
CA MET A 33 -2.06 -6.67 23.15
C MET A 33 -0.59 -7.00 23.43
N PHE A 34 -0.09 -8.14 22.97
CA PHE A 34 1.34 -8.46 23.04
C PHE A 34 2.08 -7.87 21.83
N PRO A 35 3.29 -7.30 22.03
CA PRO A 35 4.12 -6.77 20.97
C PRO A 35 4.47 -7.81 19.90
N THR A 36 4.35 -7.43 18.63
CA THR A 36 4.64 -8.29 17.46
C THR A 36 5.58 -7.62 16.47
N LEU A 37 6.17 -6.48 16.81
CA LEU A 37 6.98 -5.69 15.88
C LEU A 37 8.11 -6.54 15.26
N PHE A 38 8.87 -7.28 16.08
CA PHE A 38 9.99 -8.08 15.59
C PHE A 38 9.52 -9.25 14.72
N ASP A 39 8.43 -9.94 15.10
CA ASP A 39 7.84 -11.03 14.32
C ASP A 39 7.37 -10.49 12.94
N THR A 40 6.79 -9.30 12.94
CA THR A 40 6.37 -8.62 11.70
C THR A 40 7.57 -8.25 10.83
N ILE A 41 8.64 -7.72 11.42
CA ILE A 41 9.89 -7.42 10.70
C ILE A 41 10.45 -8.70 10.05
N ASP A 42 10.54 -9.79 10.79
CA ASP A 42 11.07 -11.07 10.29
C ASP A 42 10.20 -11.64 9.18
N PHE A 43 8.87 -11.58 9.30
CA PHE A 43 7.94 -11.97 8.24
C PHE A 43 8.16 -11.14 6.98
N LEU A 44 8.25 -9.81 7.10
CA LEU A 44 8.44 -8.93 5.96
C LEU A 44 9.80 -9.13 5.28
N LYS A 45 10.86 -9.40 6.03
CA LYS A 45 12.18 -9.76 5.48
C LYS A 45 12.11 -11.06 4.66
N GLN A 46 11.44 -12.09 5.22
CA GLN A 46 11.32 -13.40 4.57
C GLN A 46 10.43 -13.35 3.31
N SER A 47 9.48 -12.44 3.26
CA SER A 47 8.60 -12.27 2.09
C SER A 47 9.33 -11.85 0.83
N ASN A 48 10.50 -11.23 0.97
CA ASN A 48 11.28 -10.64 -0.12
C ASN A 48 10.48 -9.67 -1.00
N ALA A 49 9.43 -9.05 -0.45
CA ALA A 49 8.60 -8.07 -1.17
C ALA A 49 9.44 -6.90 -1.70
N ASP A 50 9.04 -6.34 -2.84
CA ASP A 50 9.68 -5.19 -3.45
C ASP A 50 9.08 -3.88 -2.94
N ILE A 51 7.78 -3.92 -2.62
CA ILE A 51 7.01 -2.81 -2.06
C ILE A 51 6.20 -3.33 -0.89
N ILE A 52 6.21 -2.61 0.23
CA ILE A 52 5.49 -2.96 1.45
C ILE A 52 4.69 -1.74 1.89
N CYS A 53 3.38 -1.89 1.99
CA CYS A 53 2.45 -0.87 2.44
C CYS A 53 1.86 -1.28 3.78
N LEU A 54 2.16 -0.54 4.83
CA LEU A 54 1.67 -0.82 6.17
C LEU A 54 0.68 0.25 6.61
N GLN A 55 -0.32 -0.19 7.37
CA GLN A 55 -1.29 0.65 8.05
C GLN A 55 -1.12 0.50 9.57
N GLU A 56 -1.60 1.49 10.31
CA GLU A 56 -1.53 1.55 11.77
C GLU A 56 -0.10 1.53 12.33
N VAL A 57 0.79 2.31 11.72
CA VAL A 57 2.20 2.37 12.13
C VAL A 57 2.45 3.58 13.01
N ASN A 58 3.14 3.36 14.14
CA ASN A 58 3.56 4.42 15.04
C ASN A 58 4.98 4.91 14.76
N GLU A 59 5.18 6.22 14.93
CA GLU A 59 6.50 6.85 14.91
C GLU A 59 6.56 7.89 16.03
N SER A 60 6.83 7.42 17.25
CA SER A 60 6.85 8.31 18.42
C SER A 60 7.61 7.71 19.59
N ALA A 61 8.13 8.57 20.48
CA ALA A 61 8.77 8.13 21.70
C ALA A 61 7.82 7.39 22.65
N ARG A 62 6.51 7.63 22.56
CA ARG A 62 5.49 7.02 23.42
C ARG A 62 5.08 5.63 22.97
N ALA A 63 4.95 5.40 21.67
CA ALA A 63 4.42 4.17 21.11
C ALA A 63 5.46 3.36 20.30
N GLY A 64 6.71 3.81 20.29
CA GLY A 64 7.82 3.21 19.57
C GLY A 64 8.07 3.89 18.21
N PHE A 65 9.30 3.84 17.77
CA PHE A 65 9.75 4.34 16.47
C PHE A 65 9.64 3.22 15.43
N GLN A 66 8.41 2.77 15.15
CA GLN A 66 8.16 1.60 14.31
C GLN A 66 8.57 1.86 12.85
N VAL A 67 8.26 3.05 12.30
CA VAL A 67 8.65 3.41 10.93
C VAL A 67 10.17 3.34 10.77
N SER A 68 10.91 3.94 11.72
CA SER A 68 12.37 3.94 11.72
C SER A 68 12.93 2.53 11.90
N SER A 69 12.35 1.71 12.78
CA SER A 69 12.76 0.31 13.01
C SER A 69 12.58 -0.54 11.76
N PHE A 70 11.42 -0.48 11.11
CA PHE A 70 11.20 -1.18 9.83
C PHE A 70 12.17 -0.70 8.74
N LYS A 71 12.41 0.62 8.63
CA LYS A 71 13.33 1.18 7.64
C LYS A 71 14.74 0.65 7.80
N GLU A 72 15.24 0.62 9.04
CA GLU A 72 16.59 0.12 9.37
C GLU A 72 16.73 -1.36 9.07
N GLU A 73 15.75 -2.16 9.48
CA GLU A 73 15.77 -3.60 9.34
C GLU A 73 15.51 -4.11 7.92
N LEU A 74 14.60 -3.47 7.19
CA LEU A 74 14.28 -3.82 5.79
C LEU A 74 15.29 -3.23 4.80
N LYS A 75 16.03 -2.19 5.18
CA LYS A 75 16.98 -1.44 4.33
C LYS A 75 16.32 -0.94 3.03
N MET A 76 15.09 -0.46 3.13
CA MET A 76 14.29 0.05 2.03
C MET A 76 14.13 1.58 2.11
N ASN A 77 13.87 2.22 0.96
CA ASN A 77 13.38 3.59 0.96
C ASN A 77 12.01 3.62 1.64
N SER A 78 11.65 4.72 2.30
CA SER A 78 10.39 4.82 3.04
C SER A 78 9.74 6.18 2.84
N HIS A 79 8.41 6.18 2.72
CA HIS A 79 7.55 7.35 2.76
C HIS A 79 6.50 7.12 3.86
N PHE A 80 6.46 8.00 4.85
CA PHE A 80 5.53 7.95 5.99
C PHE A 80 4.60 9.15 5.98
N GLY A 81 3.29 8.91 6.21
CA GLY A 81 2.27 9.93 6.39
C GLY A 81 1.52 9.70 7.69
N ALA A 82 1.67 10.62 8.63
CA ALA A 82 0.93 10.57 9.90
C ALA A 82 -0.50 11.07 9.70
N ASN A 83 -1.48 10.20 9.83
CA ASN A 83 -2.90 10.57 9.85
C ASN A 83 -3.24 11.28 11.17
N VAL A 84 -2.73 10.78 12.30
CA VAL A 84 -2.93 11.36 13.62
C VAL A 84 -1.60 11.89 14.13
N VAL A 85 -1.61 13.16 14.53
CA VAL A 85 -0.46 13.86 15.12
C VAL A 85 -0.92 14.50 16.42
N ASP A 86 -0.43 14.03 17.56
CA ASP A 86 -0.77 14.58 18.87
C ASP A 86 0.43 14.46 19.82
N LEU A 87 0.88 15.62 20.37
CA LEU A 87 1.93 15.74 21.41
C LEU A 87 3.12 14.76 21.25
N GLY A 88 3.65 14.66 20.02
CA GLY A 88 4.76 13.77 19.69
C GLY A 88 4.35 12.31 19.42
N PHE A 89 3.07 12.04 19.29
CA PHE A 89 2.51 10.79 18.79
C PHE A 89 2.19 10.96 17.31
N ASN A 90 2.83 10.16 16.47
CA ASN A 90 2.56 10.11 15.03
C ASN A 90 2.11 8.70 14.68
N TYR A 91 0.95 8.60 14.05
CA TYR A 91 0.32 7.33 13.70
C TYR A 91 -0.29 7.42 12.31
N GLY A 92 -0.02 6.45 11.46
CA GLY A 92 -0.50 6.54 10.10
C GLY A 92 -0.08 5.41 9.19
N LEU A 93 0.30 5.79 7.98
CA LEU A 93 0.61 4.91 6.86
C LEU A 93 2.10 5.00 6.51
N VAL A 94 2.68 3.89 6.09
CA VAL A 94 4.04 3.89 5.53
C VAL A 94 4.12 3.01 4.31
N THR A 95 4.86 3.46 3.31
CA THR A 95 5.23 2.69 2.13
C THR A 95 6.74 2.52 2.11
N TYR A 96 7.21 1.27 2.10
CA TYR A 96 8.60 0.91 1.88
C TYR A 96 8.79 0.41 0.46
N SER A 97 9.95 0.73 -0.14
CA SER A 97 10.26 0.33 -1.51
C SER A 97 11.75 0.01 -1.68
N LYS A 98 12.06 -1.12 -2.33
CA LYS A 98 13.39 -1.41 -2.85
C LYS A 98 13.77 -0.44 -3.98
N TYR A 99 12.77 0.12 -4.66
CA TYR A 99 12.97 1.10 -5.73
C TYR A 99 13.11 2.51 -5.19
N PRO A 100 13.80 3.40 -5.92
CA PRO A 100 13.88 4.81 -5.54
C PRO A 100 12.50 5.47 -5.53
N ILE A 101 12.19 6.18 -4.46
CA ILE A 101 11.00 7.04 -4.35
C ILE A 101 11.28 8.36 -5.07
N LYS A 102 10.36 8.82 -5.91
CA LYS A 102 10.46 10.01 -6.76
C LYS A 102 9.38 11.06 -6.52
N GLY A 103 8.33 10.69 -5.80
CA GLY A 103 7.27 11.58 -5.38
C GLY A 103 6.62 11.07 -4.11
N GLU A 104 6.25 11.99 -3.24
CA GLU A 104 5.70 11.73 -1.93
C GLU A 104 4.57 12.72 -1.67
N GLU A 105 3.36 12.22 -1.41
CA GLU A 105 2.21 13.04 -1.07
C GLU A 105 1.38 12.29 -0.02
N HIS A 106 1.04 12.97 1.07
CA HIS A 106 0.12 12.47 2.08
C HIS A 106 -1.16 13.31 2.03
N ILE A 107 -2.29 12.65 1.84
CA ILE A 107 -3.59 13.30 1.65
C ILE A 107 -4.53 12.86 2.76
N TYR A 108 -5.02 13.82 3.54
CA TYR A 108 -6.05 13.55 4.53
C TYR A 108 -7.39 13.32 3.83
N LEU A 109 -8.06 12.24 4.23
CA LEU A 109 -9.41 11.93 3.77
C LEU A 109 -10.45 12.53 4.73
N SER A 110 -11.64 12.80 4.24
CA SER A 110 -12.77 13.18 5.08
C SER A 110 -12.99 12.13 6.15
N SER A 111 -12.99 12.54 7.43
CA SER A 111 -13.04 11.61 8.56
C SER A 111 -13.98 12.08 9.64
N PHE A 112 -14.79 11.18 10.20
CA PHE A 112 -15.77 11.49 11.22
C PHE A 112 -15.23 11.32 12.65
N ARG A 113 -14.24 10.45 12.81
CA ARG A 113 -13.62 10.14 14.11
C ARG A 113 -12.11 10.22 14.04
N GLU A 114 -11.43 9.09 13.89
CA GLU A 114 -9.99 9.06 13.72
C GLU A 114 -9.63 9.51 12.30
N GLN A 115 -8.70 10.46 12.20
CA GLN A 115 -8.25 10.96 10.90
C GLN A 115 -7.70 9.84 10.05
N ARG A 116 -8.27 9.65 8.85
CA ARG A 116 -7.83 8.72 7.82
C ARG A 116 -7.09 9.46 6.72
N GLY A 117 -6.34 8.71 5.92
CA GLY A 117 -5.57 9.27 4.83
C GLY A 117 -5.23 8.26 3.76
N MET A 118 -4.72 8.76 2.66
CA MET A 118 -4.04 7.99 1.64
C MET A 118 -2.62 8.52 1.43
N LEU A 119 -1.70 7.60 1.24
CA LEU A 119 -0.28 7.89 1.06
C LEU A 119 0.09 7.57 -0.38
N HIS A 120 0.27 8.59 -1.20
CA HIS A 120 0.67 8.47 -2.58
C HIS A 120 2.18 8.51 -2.70
N THR A 121 2.78 7.41 -3.14
CA THR A 121 4.22 7.22 -3.29
C THR A 121 4.55 6.89 -4.74
N VAL A 122 5.30 7.72 -5.42
CA VAL A 122 5.76 7.44 -6.79
C VAL A 122 7.11 6.74 -6.72
N VAL A 123 7.16 5.49 -7.17
CA VAL A 123 8.39 4.71 -7.25
C VAL A 123 8.89 4.63 -8.69
N LYS A 124 10.23 4.59 -8.86
CA LYS A 124 10.84 4.41 -10.18
C LYS A 124 11.30 2.96 -10.35
N VAL A 125 10.56 2.21 -11.15
CA VAL A 125 10.90 0.84 -11.54
C VAL A 125 11.54 0.88 -12.93
N ASP A 126 12.85 0.63 -12.99
CA ASP A 126 13.66 0.82 -14.18
C ASP A 126 13.52 2.24 -14.76
N TYR A 127 12.85 2.40 -15.91
CA TYR A 127 12.63 3.69 -16.55
C TYR A 127 11.21 4.22 -16.40
N ARG A 128 10.32 3.49 -15.72
CA ARG A 128 8.90 3.80 -15.58
C ARG A 128 8.58 4.27 -14.17
N LYS A 129 7.62 5.15 -14.06
CA LYS A 129 7.00 5.51 -12.79
C LYS A 129 5.85 4.54 -12.51
N LEU A 130 5.68 4.21 -11.24
CA LEU A 130 4.54 3.46 -10.73
C LEU A 130 4.01 4.20 -9.50
N ASN A 131 2.73 4.52 -9.53
CA ASN A 131 2.04 5.20 -8.45
C ASN A 131 1.52 4.15 -7.46
N ILE A 132 1.94 4.24 -6.20
CA ILE A 132 1.48 3.38 -5.10
C ILE A 132 0.63 4.24 -4.19
N ILE A 133 -0.62 3.83 -3.98
CA ILE A 133 -1.57 4.51 -3.12
C ILE A 133 -1.89 3.55 -1.97
N ASN A 134 -1.30 3.82 -0.80
CA ASN A 134 -1.56 3.09 0.43
C ASN A 134 -2.68 3.81 1.19
N ILE A 135 -3.74 3.12 1.55
CA ILE A 135 -4.95 3.70 2.13
C ILE A 135 -5.40 2.93 3.39
N HIS A 136 -6.03 3.64 4.32
CA HIS A 136 -6.74 3.04 5.44
C HIS A 136 -8.04 3.81 5.65
N LEU A 137 -9.18 3.17 5.36
CA LEU A 137 -10.49 3.80 5.41
C LEU A 137 -11.11 3.78 6.82
N GLY A 138 -12.12 4.58 7.02
CA GLY A 138 -12.89 4.66 8.25
C GLY A 138 -13.76 3.44 8.55
N LEU A 139 -14.32 3.40 9.76
CA LEU A 139 -15.19 2.31 10.22
C LEU A 139 -16.67 2.53 9.93
N ASP A 140 -17.04 3.75 9.55
CA ASP A 140 -18.41 4.13 9.25
C ASP A 140 -18.69 4.01 7.74
N ASP A 141 -19.87 3.49 7.37
CA ASP A 141 -20.22 3.20 5.98
C ASP A 141 -20.34 4.49 5.14
N GLU A 142 -20.91 5.57 5.70
CA GLU A 142 -21.06 6.84 5.02
C GLU A 142 -19.68 7.49 4.82
N GLU A 143 -18.85 7.46 5.85
CA GLU A 143 -17.48 7.95 5.82
C GLU A 143 -16.68 7.24 4.72
N ARG A 144 -16.72 5.89 4.66
CA ARG A 144 -16.05 5.11 3.61
C ARG A 144 -16.56 5.45 2.22
N GLY A 145 -17.86 5.67 2.07
CA GLY A 145 -18.45 6.08 0.80
C GLY A 145 -17.90 7.42 0.30
N ILE A 146 -17.63 8.38 1.21
CA ILE A 146 -16.99 9.64 0.87
C ILE A 146 -15.51 9.40 0.51
N GLN A 147 -14.79 8.67 1.33
CA GLN A 147 -13.36 8.39 1.16
C GLN A 147 -13.06 7.61 -0.14
N ILE A 148 -13.91 6.69 -0.54
CA ILE A 148 -13.79 5.99 -1.84
C ILE A 148 -13.97 6.98 -3.01
N ARG A 149 -14.91 7.91 -2.92
CA ARG A 149 -15.05 8.96 -3.95
C ARG A 149 -13.81 9.85 -4.04
N GLU A 150 -13.24 10.26 -2.90
CA GLU A 150 -12.00 11.03 -2.84
C GLU A 150 -10.82 10.27 -3.48
N LEU A 151 -10.71 8.97 -3.21
CA LEU A 151 -9.74 8.09 -3.85
C LEU A 151 -9.93 8.05 -5.38
N LEU A 152 -11.16 7.84 -5.86
CA LEU A 152 -11.44 7.78 -7.30
C LEU A 152 -11.17 9.13 -7.98
N ASP A 153 -11.50 10.23 -7.34
CA ASP A 153 -11.20 11.58 -7.85
C ASP A 153 -9.69 11.86 -7.88
N PHE A 154 -8.93 11.30 -6.94
CA PHE A 154 -7.48 11.36 -6.98
C PHE A 154 -6.92 10.54 -8.15
N ILE A 155 -7.39 9.30 -8.32
CA ILE A 155 -6.95 8.41 -9.42
C ILE A 155 -7.20 9.05 -10.78
N LYS A 156 -8.36 9.68 -10.99
CA LYS A 156 -8.67 10.39 -12.25
C LYS A 156 -7.64 11.45 -12.59
N LYS A 157 -6.98 12.09 -11.61
CA LYS A 157 -5.93 13.08 -11.83
C LYS A 157 -4.59 12.46 -12.28
N LEU A 158 -4.38 11.17 -12.04
CA LEU A 158 -3.18 10.45 -12.50
C LEU A 158 -3.22 10.19 -14.03
N GLY A 159 -4.41 10.26 -14.64
CA GLY A 159 -4.59 9.98 -16.08
C GLY A 159 -4.19 8.55 -16.43
N ASP A 160 -3.36 8.41 -17.47
CA ASP A 160 -2.90 7.10 -17.98
C ASP A 160 -1.65 6.55 -17.25
N GLU A 161 -1.21 7.19 -16.17
CA GLU A 161 -0.08 6.69 -15.40
C GLU A 161 -0.47 5.40 -14.65
N PRO A 162 0.38 4.34 -14.65
CA PRO A 162 0.06 3.10 -13.95
C PRO A 162 0.04 3.32 -12.44
N TYR A 163 -0.94 2.69 -11.79
CA TYR A 163 -1.09 2.78 -10.33
C TYR A 163 -1.50 1.45 -9.71
N ILE A 164 -1.19 1.32 -8.43
CA ILE A 164 -1.65 0.24 -7.55
C ILE A 164 -2.24 0.90 -6.30
N VAL A 165 -3.48 0.57 -5.98
CA VAL A 165 -4.13 0.94 -4.71
C VAL A 165 -4.10 -0.25 -3.78
N VAL A 166 -3.59 -0.06 -2.58
CA VAL A 166 -3.53 -1.11 -1.57
C VAL A 166 -3.97 -0.59 -0.21
N GLY A 167 -4.49 -1.44 0.63
CA GLY A 167 -4.73 -1.08 2.02
C GLY A 167 -5.92 -1.76 2.65
N ASP A 168 -6.20 -1.30 3.86
CA ASP A 168 -7.32 -1.72 4.67
C ASP A 168 -8.54 -0.81 4.38
N PHE A 169 -9.53 -1.39 3.72
CA PHE A 169 -10.77 -0.69 3.37
C PHE A 169 -11.83 -0.77 4.47
N ASN A 170 -11.57 -1.52 5.55
CA ASN A 170 -12.52 -1.75 6.66
C ASN A 170 -13.93 -2.17 6.19
N GLN A 171 -14.00 -2.80 5.02
CA GLN A 171 -15.27 -3.20 4.40
C GLN A 171 -15.08 -4.45 3.53
N GLY A 172 -15.96 -5.42 3.70
CA GLY A 172 -16.10 -6.53 2.77
C GLY A 172 -16.89 -6.13 1.52
N GLY A 173 -16.67 -6.84 0.41
CA GLY A 173 -17.44 -6.67 -0.81
C GLY A 173 -17.32 -5.28 -1.46
N VAL A 174 -16.14 -4.65 -1.36
CA VAL A 174 -15.89 -3.36 -2.01
C VAL A 174 -16.14 -3.48 -3.51
N THR A 175 -17.08 -2.67 -4.01
CA THR A 175 -17.37 -2.54 -5.44
C THR A 175 -16.89 -1.18 -5.91
N VAL A 176 -16.04 -1.20 -6.91
CA VAL A 176 -15.52 -0.01 -7.60
C VAL A 176 -15.76 -0.19 -9.11
N GLU A 177 -15.68 0.89 -9.86
CA GLU A 177 -15.76 0.85 -11.32
C GLU A 177 -14.59 0.01 -11.85
N GLU A 178 -14.89 -1.18 -12.42
CA GLU A 178 -13.87 -2.15 -12.89
C GLU A 178 -12.97 -1.58 -14.00
N ASP A 179 -13.44 -0.58 -14.71
CA ASP A 179 -12.65 0.13 -15.73
C ASP A 179 -11.55 1.01 -15.12
N ILE A 180 -11.68 1.35 -13.81
CA ILE A 180 -10.72 2.17 -13.09
C ILE A 180 -9.85 1.30 -12.18
N LEU A 181 -10.45 0.37 -11.44
CA LEU A 181 -9.76 -0.44 -10.43
C LEU A 181 -10.10 -1.93 -10.61
N LYS A 182 -9.12 -2.73 -10.97
CA LYS A 182 -9.25 -4.19 -11.05
C LYS A 182 -8.80 -4.83 -9.74
N ASP A 183 -9.70 -5.54 -9.09
CA ASP A 183 -9.40 -6.29 -7.86
C ASP A 183 -8.55 -7.52 -8.17
N VAL A 184 -7.29 -7.51 -7.76
CA VAL A 184 -6.32 -8.59 -8.00
C VAL A 184 -6.80 -9.93 -7.45
N ALA A 185 -7.43 -9.95 -6.27
CA ALA A 185 -7.95 -11.20 -5.70
C ALA A 185 -9.13 -11.75 -6.51
N LYS A 186 -9.98 -10.89 -7.07
CA LYS A 186 -11.08 -11.28 -7.96
C LYS A 186 -10.53 -11.86 -9.27
N GLU A 187 -9.58 -11.19 -9.89
CA GLU A 187 -8.92 -11.67 -11.13
C GLU A 187 -8.25 -13.03 -10.96
N LEU A 188 -7.72 -13.31 -9.76
CA LEU A 188 -7.07 -14.59 -9.43
C LEU A 188 -8.03 -15.66 -8.90
N GLY A 189 -9.35 -15.39 -8.82
CA GLY A 189 -10.34 -16.31 -8.25
C GLY A 189 -10.16 -16.53 -6.73
N LYS A 190 -9.58 -15.56 -6.02
CA LYS A 190 -9.24 -15.62 -4.59
C LYS A 190 -10.07 -14.65 -3.72
N SER A 191 -11.20 -14.18 -4.20
CA SER A 191 -12.05 -13.21 -3.49
C SER A 191 -12.54 -13.70 -2.13
N ASN A 192 -12.58 -15.01 -1.90
CA ASN A 192 -13.06 -15.62 -0.65
C ASN A 192 -11.98 -15.75 0.43
N ILE A 193 -10.76 -15.31 0.18
CA ILE A 193 -9.70 -15.33 1.20
C ILE A 193 -9.98 -14.21 2.20
N LEU A 194 -10.23 -14.61 3.45
CA LEU A 194 -10.44 -13.67 4.55
C LEU A 194 -9.10 -13.04 4.93
N THR A 195 -9.09 -11.73 5.17
CA THR A 195 -7.91 -11.00 5.61
C THR A 195 -8.00 -10.53 7.05
N PHE A 196 -9.21 -10.48 7.60
CA PHE A 196 -9.45 -10.13 9.00
C PHE A 196 -9.67 -11.38 9.87
N PRO A 197 -8.81 -11.68 10.87
CA PRO A 197 -8.78 -12.97 11.57
C PRO A 197 -10.05 -13.33 12.35
N THR A 198 -10.82 -12.33 12.77
CA THR A 198 -12.05 -12.52 13.56
C THR A 198 -13.33 -12.19 12.78
N GLY A 199 -13.17 -11.71 11.53
CA GLY A 199 -14.25 -11.36 10.63
C GLY A 199 -14.62 -12.50 9.69
N LEU A 200 -15.72 -12.29 8.96
CA LEU A 200 -16.18 -13.17 7.91
C LEU A 200 -15.88 -12.61 6.52
N ASP A 201 -15.13 -11.50 6.46
CA ASP A 201 -14.90 -10.73 5.24
C ASP A 201 -13.43 -10.54 4.92
N ARG A 202 -13.16 -10.29 3.65
CA ARG A 202 -11.92 -9.71 3.16
C ARG A 202 -12.08 -8.20 3.21
N ILE A 203 -11.25 -7.53 4.01
CA ILE A 203 -11.26 -6.07 4.17
C ILE A 203 -10.02 -5.39 3.60
N ASP A 204 -8.98 -6.17 3.31
CA ASP A 204 -7.78 -5.69 2.64
C ASP A 204 -7.85 -5.96 1.14
N TYR A 205 -7.41 -4.98 0.37
CA TYR A 205 -7.49 -5.03 -1.09
C TYR A 205 -6.17 -4.61 -1.74
N ILE A 206 -5.94 -5.18 -2.90
CA ILE A 206 -4.95 -4.72 -3.88
C ILE A 206 -5.70 -4.54 -5.20
N PHE A 207 -5.75 -3.31 -5.68
CA PHE A 207 -6.31 -2.97 -6.98
C PHE A 207 -5.22 -2.49 -7.92
N VAL A 208 -5.40 -2.73 -9.21
CA VAL A 208 -4.49 -2.27 -10.27
C VAL A 208 -5.26 -1.51 -11.35
N SER A 209 -4.57 -0.62 -12.06
CA SER A 209 -5.07 0.10 -13.24
C SER A 209 -5.31 -0.82 -14.44
#